data_0b30888c39e256f7b4abfa74ef7ec618
#
_entry.id   0b30888c39e256f7b4abfa74ef7ec618
#
_cell.length_a   1.000
_cell.length_b   1.000
_cell.length_c   1.000
_cell.angle_alpha   90.00
_cell.angle_beta   90.00
_cell.angle_gamma   90.00
#
_symmetry.space_group_name_H-M   'P 1'
#
loop_
_entity.id
_entity.type
_entity.pdbx_description
1 polymer ?
#
loop_
_entity_poly.entity_id
_entity_poly.type
_entity_poly.pdbx_seq_one_letter_code
_entity_poly.pdbx_strand_id
1 'polypeptide(L)'
;TVGGLNLGVEMSKEDATARQGIEAYHQNLASWMGDDHPRRGLYFAMPVSDRVDVEGENRFVVGEAAAEAGSYGLMVIRPSDDAGAVEAEVAESGFRGFKAYHMFAPADDTYEATIGDFLPEWAWELADARELAIMLHMVRRRALSDPENQAYIGEHCRRYARVKLILAHAARGFCARHTIEGIEALRGLENVYFDTSAICESGALEAVLRVFGPSRLMFGTDWPVCAVRGRCVSVGDGFFWMYEHTADFAGSQFCRPTLIGIESLLALRQASRSCGLTDGEMEQVFRETARRVLA
;
A
#
# COMPACT_ATOMS: atom_id res chain seq x y z
N THR A 1 -13.61 -10.53 -11.21
CA THR A 1 -12.22 -10.08 -11.30
C THR A 1 -12.20 -8.62 -10.93
N VAL A 2 -11.74 -8.31 -9.74
CA VAL A 2 -11.49 -6.96 -9.28
C VAL A 2 -10.11 -6.59 -9.77
N GLY A 3 -10.01 -5.73 -10.81
CA GLY A 3 -8.75 -5.11 -11.25
C GLY A 3 -7.54 -6.05 -11.39
N GLY A 4 -7.71 -7.27 -11.90
CA GLY A 4 -6.61 -8.26 -12.01
C GLY A 4 -6.21 -8.94 -10.71
N LEU A 5 -6.65 -8.46 -9.56
CA LEU A 5 -6.57 -9.17 -8.28
C LEU A 5 -7.69 -10.21 -8.24
N ASN A 6 -7.40 -11.39 -8.77
CA ASN A 6 -8.18 -12.55 -8.41
C ASN A 6 -7.79 -12.90 -6.96
N LEU A 7 -8.44 -12.28 -5.99
CA LEU A 7 -8.20 -12.52 -4.56
C LEU A 7 -8.57 -13.95 -4.17
N GLY A 8 -9.16 -14.70 -5.11
CA GLY A 8 -9.54 -16.11 -4.93
C GLY A 8 -10.47 -16.40 -3.79
N VAL A 9 -10.90 -15.38 -3.13
CA VAL A 9 -12.07 -15.41 -2.31
C VAL A 9 -13.21 -15.23 -3.32
N GLU A 10 -13.97 -16.28 -3.63
CA GLU A 10 -15.36 -16.08 -4.01
C GLU A 10 -16.01 -15.39 -2.80
N MET A 11 -15.82 -14.09 -2.72
CA MET A 11 -16.65 -13.28 -1.85
C MET A 11 -18.07 -13.49 -2.39
N SER A 12 -18.97 -14.01 -1.59
CA SER A 12 -20.39 -14.04 -1.96
C SER A 12 -20.79 -12.62 -2.36
N LYS A 13 -21.83 -12.44 -3.17
CA LYS A 13 -22.33 -11.08 -3.46
C LYS A 13 -22.66 -10.32 -2.17
N GLU A 14 -23.03 -11.01 -1.11
CA GLU A 14 -23.30 -10.48 0.21
C GLU A 14 -22.02 -10.02 0.90
N ASP A 15 -20.92 -10.81 0.82
CA ASP A 15 -19.60 -10.41 1.35
C ASP A 15 -18.96 -9.28 0.58
N ALA A 16 -19.14 -9.22 -0.76
CA ALA A 16 -18.64 -8.13 -1.59
C ALA A 16 -19.35 -6.79 -1.34
N THR A 17 -20.57 -6.83 -0.75
CA THR A 17 -21.32 -5.65 -0.34
C THR A 17 -21.21 -5.37 1.17
N ALA A 18 -20.67 -6.32 1.94
CA ALA A 18 -20.44 -6.12 3.37
C ALA A 18 -19.31 -5.15 3.60
N ARG A 19 -19.59 -3.99 4.19
CA ARG A 19 -18.57 -3.06 4.66
C ARG A 19 -17.79 -3.72 5.79
N GLN A 20 -16.50 -3.92 5.55
CA GLN A 20 -15.61 -4.47 6.56
C GLN A 20 -14.93 -3.32 7.29
N GLY A 21 -15.44 -2.98 8.48
CA GLY A 21 -14.91 -1.92 9.31
C GLY A 21 -13.66 -2.32 10.11
N ILE A 22 -13.18 -1.38 10.90
CA ILE A 22 -11.98 -1.51 11.75
C ILE A 22 -12.10 -2.68 12.74
N GLU A 23 -13.29 -2.98 13.25
CA GLU A 23 -13.49 -4.13 14.14
C GLU A 23 -13.13 -5.46 13.48
N ALA A 24 -13.61 -5.69 12.24
CA ALA A 24 -13.29 -6.90 11.48
C ALA A 24 -11.77 -6.99 11.17
N TYR A 25 -11.14 -5.86 10.87
CA TYR A 25 -9.69 -5.77 10.71
C TYR A 25 -8.95 -6.21 11.97
N HIS A 26 -9.28 -5.67 13.15
CA HIS A 26 -8.63 -6.04 14.40
C HIS A 26 -8.87 -7.50 14.80
N GLN A 27 -10.09 -8.00 14.61
CA GLN A 27 -10.40 -9.42 14.85
C GLN A 27 -9.54 -10.33 13.99
N ASN A 28 -9.35 -9.98 12.70
CA ASN A 28 -8.48 -10.73 11.83
C ASN A 28 -7.02 -10.67 12.29
N LEU A 29 -6.46 -9.48 12.52
CA LEU A 29 -5.08 -9.35 12.96
C LEU A 29 -4.82 -10.08 14.29
N ALA A 30 -5.71 -9.98 15.25
CA ALA A 30 -5.59 -10.68 16.53
C ALA A 30 -5.53 -12.21 16.35
N SER A 31 -6.18 -12.75 15.32
CA SER A 31 -6.19 -14.20 15.06
C SER A 31 -4.83 -14.78 14.70
N TRP A 32 -3.89 -13.97 14.17
CA TRP A 32 -2.57 -14.45 13.74
C TRP A 32 -1.38 -13.63 14.29
N MET A 33 -1.59 -12.41 14.80
CA MET A 33 -0.58 -11.61 15.51
C MET A 33 -0.76 -11.65 17.03
N GLY A 34 -1.92 -12.12 17.52
CA GLY A 34 -2.24 -12.09 18.94
C GLY A 34 -2.47 -10.67 19.46
N ASP A 35 -2.14 -10.45 20.73
CA ASP A 35 -2.34 -9.17 21.41
C ASP A 35 -1.38 -8.07 20.97
N ASP A 36 -0.29 -8.42 20.28
CA ASP A 36 0.73 -7.48 19.79
C ASP A 36 0.36 -6.86 18.44
N HIS A 37 -0.82 -7.13 17.88
CA HIS A 37 -1.23 -6.53 16.61
C HIS A 37 -1.39 -5.00 16.73
N PRO A 38 -1.14 -4.25 15.65
CA PRO A 38 -1.34 -2.80 15.62
C PRO A 38 -2.77 -2.42 16.03
N ARG A 39 -2.89 -1.43 16.93
CA ARG A 39 -4.18 -0.93 17.46
C ARG A 39 -4.63 0.35 16.76
N ARG A 40 -3.85 0.83 15.81
CA ARG A 40 -4.10 2.06 15.06
C ARG A 40 -3.62 1.87 13.64
N GLY A 41 -4.26 2.54 12.69
CA GLY A 41 -3.95 2.37 11.30
C GLY A 41 -4.16 3.61 10.44
N LEU A 42 -3.69 3.49 9.22
CA LEU A 42 -4.02 4.36 8.11
C LEU A 42 -4.97 3.58 7.19
N TYR A 43 -6.21 4.02 7.14
CA TYR A 43 -7.30 3.31 6.46
C TYR A 43 -7.69 4.03 5.17
N PHE A 44 -8.11 3.28 4.18
CA PHE A 44 -8.66 3.80 2.94
C PHE A 44 -9.58 2.75 2.31
N ALA A 45 -10.53 3.22 1.51
CA ALA A 45 -11.39 2.33 0.77
C ALA A 45 -10.61 1.56 -0.29
N MET A 46 -11.01 0.30 -0.51
CA MET A 46 -10.51 -0.50 -1.61
C MET A 46 -11.62 -0.62 -2.66
N PRO A 47 -11.65 0.23 -3.69
CA PRO A 47 -12.68 0.15 -4.70
C PRO A 47 -12.60 -1.17 -5.46
N VAL A 48 -13.74 -1.84 -5.59
CA VAL A 48 -13.83 -3.13 -6.29
C VAL A 48 -14.10 -2.98 -7.79
N SER A 49 -14.46 -1.78 -8.23
CA SER A 49 -14.65 -1.39 -9.62
C SER A 49 -14.59 0.11 -9.77
N ASP A 50 -14.52 0.60 -11.02
CA ASP A 50 -14.64 2.01 -11.38
C ASP A 50 -16.04 2.61 -11.11
N ARG A 51 -17.04 1.76 -10.81
CA ARG A 51 -18.43 2.13 -10.55
C ARG A 51 -18.81 2.15 -9.07
N VAL A 52 -17.82 2.06 -8.18
CA VAL A 52 -18.07 2.11 -6.73
C VAL A 52 -18.53 3.52 -6.32
N ASP A 53 -19.35 3.60 -5.27
CA ASP A 53 -19.71 4.86 -4.60
C ASP A 53 -18.52 5.37 -3.79
N VAL A 54 -17.56 6.03 -4.45
CA VAL A 54 -16.31 6.53 -3.84
C VAL A 54 -16.62 7.48 -2.68
N GLU A 55 -17.61 8.36 -2.82
CA GLU A 55 -17.98 9.30 -1.78
C GLU A 55 -18.57 8.58 -0.54
N GLY A 56 -19.39 7.55 -0.77
CA GLY A 56 -19.92 6.70 0.30
C GLY A 56 -18.84 5.91 1.03
N GLU A 57 -17.87 5.37 0.29
CA GLU A 57 -16.74 4.66 0.85
C GLU A 57 -15.81 5.61 1.64
N ASN A 58 -15.52 6.80 1.13
CA ASN A 58 -14.73 7.80 1.83
C ASN A 58 -15.41 8.22 3.14
N ARG A 59 -16.72 8.49 3.13
CA ARG A 59 -17.48 8.79 4.37
C ARG A 59 -17.41 7.64 5.38
N PHE A 60 -17.48 6.40 4.92
CA PHE A 60 -17.35 5.23 5.79
C PHE A 60 -15.97 5.19 6.44
N VAL A 61 -14.90 5.32 5.65
CA VAL A 61 -13.52 5.26 6.14
C VAL A 61 -13.24 6.34 7.18
N VAL A 62 -13.65 7.58 6.93
CA VAL A 62 -13.39 8.67 7.90
C VAL A 62 -14.19 8.48 9.18
N GLY A 63 -15.42 7.95 9.08
CA GLY A 63 -16.23 7.61 10.25
C GLY A 63 -15.60 6.54 11.12
N GLU A 64 -15.10 5.45 10.51
CA GLU A 64 -14.38 4.37 11.19
C GLU A 64 -13.06 4.88 11.82
N ALA A 65 -12.27 5.64 11.08
CA ALA A 65 -11.02 6.20 11.59
C ALA A 65 -11.24 7.17 12.76
N ALA A 66 -12.28 7.97 12.72
CA ALA A 66 -12.63 8.91 13.81
C ALA A 66 -13.06 8.19 15.09
N ALA A 67 -13.62 6.98 14.99
CA ALA A 67 -13.99 6.17 16.15
C ALA A 67 -12.78 5.57 16.87
N GLU A 68 -11.61 5.53 16.24
CA GLU A 68 -10.36 4.97 16.78
C GLU A 68 -9.30 6.06 16.98
N ALA A 69 -9.13 6.53 18.19
CA ALA A 69 -8.20 7.63 18.51
C ALA A 69 -6.76 7.33 18.06
N GLY A 70 -6.22 8.16 17.17
CA GLY A 70 -4.87 8.04 16.62
C GLY A 70 -4.79 7.18 15.37
N SER A 71 -5.93 6.80 14.80
CA SER A 71 -6.05 6.28 13.45
C SER A 71 -6.45 7.37 12.47
N TYR A 72 -6.17 7.18 11.20
CA TYR A 72 -6.35 8.16 10.15
C TYR A 72 -6.94 7.54 8.89
N GLY A 73 -7.63 8.37 8.09
CA GLY A 73 -8.11 8.01 6.77
C GLY A 73 -7.30 8.64 5.64
N LEU A 74 -7.16 7.93 4.51
CA LEU A 74 -6.83 8.52 3.22
C LEU A 74 -8.10 8.57 2.36
N MET A 75 -8.29 9.69 1.70
CA MET A 75 -9.39 9.88 0.76
C MET A 75 -9.04 9.23 -0.57
N VAL A 76 -9.88 8.33 -1.05
CA VAL A 76 -9.77 7.85 -2.43
C VAL A 76 -10.18 8.98 -3.36
N ILE A 77 -9.33 9.30 -4.33
CA ILE A 77 -9.54 10.37 -5.32
C ILE A 77 -9.55 9.80 -6.74
N ARG A 78 -10.21 10.52 -7.64
CA ARG A 78 -10.27 10.23 -9.07
C ARG A 78 -9.72 11.42 -9.87
N PRO A 79 -9.16 11.20 -11.06
CA PRO A 79 -8.73 12.32 -11.94
C PRO A 79 -9.84 13.33 -12.25
N SER A 80 -11.08 12.86 -12.26
CA SER A 80 -12.27 13.67 -12.60
C SER A 80 -12.85 14.46 -11.42
N ASP A 81 -12.33 14.30 -10.21
CA ASP A 81 -12.85 14.99 -9.03
C ASP A 81 -12.56 16.50 -9.10
N ASP A 82 -13.48 17.31 -8.57
CA ASP A 82 -13.28 18.75 -8.45
C ASP A 82 -12.32 19.06 -7.30
N ALA A 83 -11.19 19.69 -7.60
CA ALA A 83 -10.14 19.99 -6.63
C ALA A 83 -10.65 20.84 -5.45
N GLY A 84 -11.56 21.80 -5.70
CA GLY A 84 -12.12 22.65 -4.64
C GLY A 84 -13.04 21.87 -3.71
N ALA A 85 -13.85 20.96 -4.25
CA ALA A 85 -14.69 20.07 -3.44
C ALA A 85 -13.85 19.12 -2.59
N VAL A 86 -12.77 18.53 -3.16
CA VAL A 86 -11.83 17.68 -2.41
C VAL A 86 -11.12 18.46 -1.31
N GLU A 87 -10.69 19.70 -1.58
CA GLU A 87 -10.08 20.57 -0.58
C GLU A 87 -11.00 20.85 0.61
N ALA A 88 -12.27 21.15 0.33
CA ALA A 88 -13.28 21.39 1.36
C ALA A 88 -13.52 20.12 2.21
N GLU A 89 -13.69 18.97 1.57
CA GLU A 89 -13.89 17.69 2.23
C GLU A 89 -12.72 17.33 3.15
N VAL A 90 -11.48 17.47 2.68
CA VAL A 90 -10.26 17.20 3.49
C VAL A 90 -10.18 18.13 4.70
N ALA A 91 -10.56 19.40 4.53
CA ALA A 91 -10.55 20.39 5.63
C ALA A 91 -11.58 20.06 6.72
N GLU A 92 -12.73 19.48 6.37
CA GLU A 92 -13.82 19.18 7.28
C GLU A 92 -13.71 17.79 7.92
N SER A 93 -13.29 16.79 7.14
CA SER A 93 -13.34 15.38 7.55
C SER A 93 -12.11 14.89 8.30
N GLY A 94 -10.97 15.59 8.20
CA GLY A 94 -9.73 15.19 8.88
C GLY A 94 -8.94 14.07 8.20
N PHE A 95 -9.18 13.82 6.91
CA PHE A 95 -8.30 12.97 6.11
C PHE A 95 -6.85 13.44 6.17
N ARG A 96 -5.91 12.49 6.22
CA ARG A 96 -4.46 12.78 6.25
C ARG A 96 -3.79 12.71 4.89
N GLY A 97 -4.57 12.56 3.84
CA GLY A 97 -4.05 12.52 2.48
C GLY A 97 -4.93 11.76 1.51
N PHE A 98 -4.30 11.34 0.42
CA PHE A 98 -4.97 10.75 -0.71
C PHE A 98 -4.50 9.32 -1.00
N LYS A 99 -5.43 8.51 -1.49
CA LYS A 99 -5.16 7.22 -2.11
C LYS A 99 -5.59 7.29 -3.57
N ALA A 100 -4.63 7.20 -4.48
CA ALA A 100 -4.89 7.13 -5.91
C ALA A 100 -4.86 5.68 -6.38
N TYR A 101 -5.84 5.30 -7.20
CA TYR A 101 -5.94 3.97 -7.81
C TYR A 101 -5.90 4.05 -9.32
N HIS A 102 -5.05 3.24 -9.94
CA HIS A 102 -4.88 3.15 -11.38
C HIS A 102 -6.17 2.76 -12.13
N MET A 103 -7.12 2.08 -11.47
CA MET A 103 -8.39 1.68 -12.07
C MET A 103 -9.26 2.88 -12.53
N PHE A 104 -8.97 4.07 -12.04
CA PHE A 104 -9.62 5.31 -12.50
C PHE A 104 -8.86 6.01 -13.65
N ALA A 105 -7.75 5.44 -14.12
CA ALA A 105 -7.06 5.95 -15.30
C ALA A 105 -7.92 5.78 -16.55
N PRO A 106 -7.95 6.74 -17.47
CA PRO A 106 -8.68 6.65 -18.74
C PRO A 106 -7.90 5.79 -19.77
N ALA A 107 -7.64 4.53 -19.44
CA ALA A 107 -6.86 3.59 -20.23
C ALA A 107 -7.54 2.21 -20.27
N ASP A 108 -7.43 1.50 -21.42
CA ASP A 108 -7.97 0.15 -21.57
C ASP A 108 -7.27 -0.87 -20.64
N ASP A 109 -5.94 -0.80 -20.56
CA ASP A 109 -5.14 -1.49 -19.55
C ASP A 109 -4.62 -0.49 -18.55
N THR A 110 -5.31 -0.37 -17.42
CA THR A 110 -4.97 0.59 -16.38
C THR A 110 -3.65 0.27 -15.66
N TYR A 111 -3.11 -0.95 -15.79
CA TYR A 111 -1.77 -1.25 -15.29
C TYR A 111 -0.65 -0.68 -16.17
N GLU A 112 -0.92 -0.39 -17.45
CA GLU A 112 0.02 0.27 -18.36
C GLU A 112 -0.16 1.81 -18.39
N ALA A 113 -1.10 2.35 -17.62
CA ALA A 113 -1.28 3.79 -17.43
C ALA A 113 -0.03 4.47 -16.87
N THR A 114 0.12 5.76 -17.11
CA THR A 114 1.13 6.56 -16.39
C THR A 114 0.61 6.95 -15.01
N ILE A 115 1.50 7.28 -14.07
CA ILE A 115 1.07 7.75 -12.74
C ILE A 115 0.19 9.01 -12.86
N GLY A 116 0.52 9.92 -13.79
CA GLY A 116 -0.26 11.15 -14.02
C GLY A 116 -1.68 10.92 -14.53
N ASP A 117 -1.97 9.78 -15.15
CA ASP A 117 -3.31 9.46 -15.66
C ASP A 117 -4.32 9.24 -14.51
N PHE A 118 -3.88 8.86 -13.33
CA PHE A 118 -4.76 8.59 -12.17
C PHE A 118 -4.39 9.34 -10.89
N LEU A 119 -3.25 10.00 -10.86
CA LEU A 119 -2.85 10.92 -9.79
C LEU A 119 -2.66 12.31 -10.39
N PRO A 120 -3.73 13.14 -10.41
CA PRO A 120 -3.73 14.43 -11.09
C PRO A 120 -2.84 15.46 -10.37
N GLU A 121 -2.37 16.46 -11.11
CA GLU A 121 -1.48 17.51 -10.61
C GLU A 121 -2.09 18.28 -9.43
N TRP A 122 -3.40 18.59 -9.48
CA TRP A 122 -4.07 19.26 -8.37
C TRP A 122 -3.98 18.51 -7.04
N ALA A 123 -3.88 17.17 -7.07
CA ALA A 123 -3.73 16.37 -5.85
C ALA A 123 -2.34 16.55 -5.21
N TRP A 124 -1.29 16.71 -6.03
CA TRP A 124 0.04 17.07 -5.56
C TRP A 124 0.07 18.49 -5.00
N GLU A 125 -0.52 19.45 -5.71
CA GLU A 125 -0.61 20.84 -5.27
C GLU A 125 -1.31 20.98 -3.91
N LEU A 126 -2.46 20.32 -3.76
CA LEU A 126 -3.23 20.33 -2.53
C LEU A 126 -2.49 19.59 -1.40
N ALA A 127 -1.90 18.44 -1.70
CA ALA A 127 -1.15 17.69 -0.71
C ALA A 127 0.10 18.47 -0.23
N ASP A 128 0.80 19.18 -1.12
CA ASP A 128 1.92 20.04 -0.74
C ASP A 128 1.46 21.24 0.10
N ALA A 129 0.39 21.92 -0.31
CA ALA A 129 -0.13 23.07 0.40
C ALA A 129 -0.54 22.74 1.84
N ARG A 130 -1.04 21.53 2.09
CA ARG A 130 -1.56 21.07 3.39
C ARG A 130 -0.68 20.03 4.09
N GLU A 131 0.51 19.72 3.56
CA GLU A 131 1.46 18.74 4.10
C GLU A 131 0.86 17.32 4.27
N LEU A 132 0.03 16.91 3.31
CA LEU A 132 -0.68 15.63 3.32
C LEU A 132 0.17 14.47 2.78
N ALA A 133 -0.27 13.26 3.06
CA ALA A 133 0.29 12.07 2.47
C ALA A 133 -0.39 11.74 1.12
N ILE A 134 0.37 11.17 0.19
CA ILE A 134 -0.16 10.48 -0.99
C ILE A 134 0.31 9.05 -0.94
N MET A 135 -0.62 8.08 -0.91
CA MET A 135 -0.28 6.67 -1.03
C MET A 135 -0.49 6.21 -2.47
N LEU A 136 0.60 5.77 -3.09
CA LEU A 136 0.66 5.39 -4.50
C LEU A 136 0.86 3.88 -4.65
N HIS A 137 -0.06 3.22 -5.36
CA HIS A 137 0.17 1.89 -5.91
C HIS A 137 0.86 2.03 -7.27
N MET A 138 2.07 1.47 -7.41
CA MET A 138 2.84 1.57 -8.63
C MET A 138 2.19 0.81 -9.78
N VAL A 139 2.30 1.36 -10.98
CA VAL A 139 1.82 0.80 -12.24
C VAL A 139 2.98 0.43 -13.17
N ARG A 140 2.67 -0.01 -14.36
CA ARG A 140 3.57 -0.54 -15.39
C ARG A 140 4.23 -1.85 -15.00
N ARG A 141 4.59 -2.64 -15.98
CA ARG A 141 5.12 -3.99 -15.79
C ARG A 141 6.29 -4.03 -14.80
N ARG A 142 7.24 -3.09 -14.92
CA ARG A 142 8.46 -3.06 -14.12
C ARG A 142 8.40 -2.15 -12.88
N ALA A 143 7.22 -1.64 -12.54
CA ALA A 143 6.99 -0.84 -11.33
C ALA A 143 8.08 0.22 -11.09
N LEU A 144 8.85 0.12 -9.99
CA LEU A 144 9.89 1.10 -9.67
C LEU A 144 11.10 1.08 -10.63
N SER A 145 11.38 -0.03 -11.31
CA SER A 145 12.45 -0.06 -12.31
C SER A 145 12.02 0.45 -13.70
N ASP A 146 10.78 0.91 -13.86
CA ASP A 146 10.33 1.63 -15.04
C ASP A 146 10.86 3.08 -15.03
N PRO A 147 11.58 3.52 -16.10
CA PRO A 147 12.19 4.86 -16.13
C PRO A 147 11.18 6.02 -16.07
N GLU A 148 9.97 5.85 -16.62
CA GLU A 148 8.95 6.90 -16.57
C GLU A 148 8.40 7.06 -15.15
N ASN A 149 8.18 5.96 -14.43
CA ASN A 149 7.80 6.01 -13.03
C ASN A 149 8.86 6.70 -12.17
N GLN A 150 10.15 6.38 -12.40
CA GLN A 150 11.26 7.02 -11.70
C GLN A 150 11.32 8.52 -11.98
N ALA A 151 11.21 8.92 -13.27
CA ALA A 151 11.23 10.31 -13.68
C ALA A 151 10.07 11.10 -13.06
N TYR A 152 8.83 10.56 -13.14
CA TYR A 152 7.65 11.17 -12.56
C TYR A 152 7.79 11.38 -11.05
N ILE A 153 8.14 10.33 -10.30
CA ILE A 153 8.31 10.41 -8.85
C ILE A 153 9.42 11.42 -8.49
N GLY A 154 10.56 11.33 -9.19
CA GLY A 154 11.69 12.23 -8.95
C GLY A 154 11.36 13.70 -9.20
N GLU A 155 10.60 14.01 -10.24
CA GLU A 155 10.16 15.37 -10.57
C GLU A 155 9.18 15.89 -9.51
N HIS A 156 8.10 15.14 -9.24
CA HIS A 156 7.03 15.58 -8.35
C HIS A 156 7.50 15.68 -6.90
N CYS A 157 8.31 14.74 -6.41
CA CYS A 157 8.84 14.82 -5.06
C CYS A 157 9.78 16.01 -4.83
N ARG A 158 10.52 16.46 -5.86
CA ARG A 158 11.34 17.68 -5.75
C ARG A 158 10.50 18.95 -5.84
N ARG A 159 9.47 18.95 -6.69
CA ARG A 159 8.57 20.09 -6.88
C ARG A 159 7.65 20.29 -5.68
N TYR A 160 7.14 19.20 -5.12
CA TYR A 160 6.19 19.17 -4.00
C TYR A 160 6.85 18.57 -2.74
N ALA A 161 7.82 19.30 -2.20
CA ALA A 161 8.70 18.78 -1.16
C ALA A 161 8.02 18.51 0.20
N ARG A 162 6.84 19.09 0.44
CA ARG A 162 6.07 18.88 1.68
C ARG A 162 5.11 17.69 1.60
N VAL A 163 4.82 17.16 0.41
CA VAL A 163 4.06 15.93 0.23
C VAL A 163 4.82 14.76 0.87
N LYS A 164 4.11 13.90 1.55
CA LYS A 164 4.64 12.64 2.10
C LYS A 164 4.22 11.50 1.19
N LEU A 165 5.05 11.17 0.18
CA LEU A 165 4.74 10.12 -0.78
C LEU A 165 5.02 8.75 -0.17
N ILE A 166 3.99 7.92 -0.03
CA ILE A 166 4.07 6.54 0.46
C ILE A 166 3.96 5.59 -0.75
N LEU A 167 5.04 4.92 -1.08
CA LEU A 167 5.06 3.92 -2.15
C LEU A 167 4.62 2.56 -1.56
N ALA A 168 3.38 2.19 -1.83
CA ALA A 168 2.77 0.98 -1.32
C ALA A 168 3.54 -0.28 -1.75
N HIS A 169 3.58 -1.28 -0.87
CA HIS A 169 4.20 -2.59 -1.14
C HIS A 169 5.67 -2.47 -1.56
N ALA A 170 6.48 -1.69 -0.82
CA ALA A 170 7.88 -1.42 -1.17
C ALA A 170 8.03 -1.00 -2.66
N ALA A 171 7.19 -0.05 -3.11
CA ALA A 171 7.05 0.38 -4.51
C ALA A 171 6.63 -0.75 -5.47
N ARG A 172 5.62 -1.53 -5.07
CA ARG A 172 5.16 -2.76 -5.75
C ARG A 172 6.27 -3.80 -5.93
N GLY A 173 7.04 -4.00 -4.86
CA GLY A 173 8.14 -4.95 -4.80
C GLY A 173 7.72 -6.44 -4.79
N PHE A 174 6.57 -6.78 -5.37
CA PHE A 174 6.10 -8.16 -5.56
C PHE A 174 7.05 -9.00 -6.41
N CYS A 175 7.74 -8.37 -7.38
CA CYS A 175 8.98 -8.85 -7.94
C CYS A 175 10.12 -8.04 -7.31
N ALA A 176 10.85 -8.60 -6.37
CA ALA A 176 11.86 -7.88 -5.58
C ALA A 176 12.92 -7.20 -6.47
N ARG A 177 13.23 -7.79 -7.65
CA ARG A 177 14.16 -7.22 -8.62
C ARG A 177 13.78 -5.80 -9.04
N HIS A 178 12.48 -5.50 -9.23
CA HIS A 178 12.04 -4.18 -9.66
C HIS A 178 12.35 -3.09 -8.63
N THR A 179 12.19 -3.40 -7.35
CA THR A 179 12.60 -2.48 -6.28
C THR A 179 14.12 -2.37 -6.18
N ILE A 180 14.85 -3.50 -6.23
CA ILE A 180 16.31 -3.53 -6.16
C ILE A 180 16.95 -2.70 -7.27
N GLU A 181 16.50 -2.87 -8.51
CA GLU A 181 17.04 -2.14 -9.67
C GLU A 181 16.64 -0.67 -9.70
N GLY A 182 15.45 -0.34 -9.20
CA GLY A 182 14.88 1.02 -9.31
C GLY A 182 15.16 1.95 -8.13
N ILE A 183 15.43 1.42 -6.94
CA ILE A 183 15.41 2.19 -5.69
C ILE A 183 16.46 3.31 -5.65
N GLU A 184 17.61 3.12 -6.29
CA GLU A 184 18.68 4.11 -6.32
C GLU A 184 18.29 5.40 -7.05
N ALA A 185 17.36 5.34 -8.01
CA ALA A 185 16.84 6.52 -8.69
C ALA A 185 16.09 7.49 -7.76
N LEU A 186 15.61 7.00 -6.62
CA LEU A 186 14.90 7.81 -5.63
C LEU A 186 15.81 8.29 -4.49
N ARG A 187 17.09 7.93 -4.49
CA ARG A 187 18.04 8.33 -3.43
C ARG A 187 18.09 9.86 -3.30
N GLY A 188 18.01 10.33 -2.05
CA GLY A 188 18.02 11.75 -1.72
C GLY A 188 16.66 12.44 -1.79
N LEU A 189 15.58 11.73 -2.10
CA LEU A 189 14.22 12.26 -1.97
C LEU A 189 13.77 12.11 -0.51
N GLU A 190 13.74 13.25 0.21
CA GLU A 190 13.50 13.27 1.66
C GLU A 190 12.02 13.03 2.04
N ASN A 191 11.11 13.10 1.10
CA ASN A 191 9.66 12.98 1.27
C ASN A 191 9.09 11.66 0.74
N VAL A 192 9.93 10.66 0.42
CA VAL A 192 9.52 9.33 -0.01
C VAL A 192 9.57 8.34 1.16
N TYR A 193 8.51 7.56 1.28
CA TYR A 193 8.30 6.51 2.27
C TYR A 193 7.81 5.23 1.60
N PHE A 194 7.89 4.12 2.31
CA PHE A 194 7.49 2.80 1.83
C PHE A 194 6.69 2.06 2.89
N ASP A 195 5.90 1.07 2.49
CA ASP A 195 5.32 0.12 3.44
C ASP A 195 5.67 -1.33 3.12
N THR A 196 5.46 -2.21 4.09
CA THR A 196 5.80 -3.64 4.01
C THR A 196 4.67 -4.51 3.47
N SER A 197 3.50 -3.92 3.22
CA SER A 197 2.26 -4.67 3.00
C SER A 197 2.35 -5.67 1.85
N ALA A 198 1.91 -6.89 2.10
CA ALA A 198 1.84 -8.00 1.15
C ALA A 198 3.18 -8.39 0.46
N ILE A 199 4.33 -7.89 0.92
CA ILE A 199 5.65 -8.26 0.40
C ILE A 199 6.07 -9.61 0.98
N CYS A 200 6.17 -10.63 0.12
CA CYS A 200 6.53 -11.99 0.51
C CYS A 200 8.01 -12.35 0.27
N GLU A 201 8.78 -11.46 -0.35
CA GLU A 201 10.21 -11.65 -0.62
C GLU A 201 11.04 -10.56 0.04
N SER A 202 12.04 -10.94 0.84
CA SER A 202 12.84 -10.00 1.65
C SER A 202 13.64 -9.00 0.83
N GLY A 203 14.01 -9.35 -0.40
CA GLY A 203 14.92 -8.54 -1.23
C GLY A 203 14.42 -7.12 -1.51
N ALA A 204 13.11 -6.92 -1.70
CA ALA A 204 12.53 -5.59 -1.87
C ALA A 204 12.66 -4.74 -0.60
N LEU A 205 12.38 -5.33 0.57
CA LEU A 205 12.50 -4.67 1.87
C LEU A 205 13.96 -4.38 2.22
N GLU A 206 14.88 -5.32 1.92
CA GLU A 206 16.32 -5.10 2.09
C GLU A 206 16.81 -3.92 1.25
N ALA A 207 16.35 -3.78 0.00
CA ALA A 207 16.70 -2.66 -0.86
C ALA A 207 16.24 -1.32 -0.26
N VAL A 208 14.99 -1.25 0.23
CA VAL A 208 14.47 -0.06 0.93
C VAL A 208 15.30 0.25 2.18
N LEU A 209 15.57 -0.74 3.03
CA LEU A 209 16.32 -0.55 4.27
C LEU A 209 17.75 -0.09 4.03
N ARG A 210 18.43 -0.59 2.99
CA ARG A 210 19.82 -0.21 2.64
C ARG A 210 19.93 1.20 2.07
N VAL A 211 18.93 1.67 1.30
CA VAL A 211 18.97 2.96 0.62
C VAL A 211 18.36 4.07 1.46
N PHE A 212 17.26 3.79 2.16
CA PHE A 212 16.47 4.77 2.89
C PHE A 212 16.49 4.61 4.42
N GLY A 213 16.86 3.44 4.89
CA GLY A 213 16.87 3.11 6.32
C GLY A 213 15.48 2.84 6.91
N PRO A 214 15.43 2.39 8.19
CA PRO A 214 14.19 2.00 8.86
C PRO A 214 13.21 3.17 9.06
N SER A 215 13.72 4.39 9.13
CA SER A 215 12.90 5.59 9.32
C SER A 215 12.06 6.00 8.09
N ARG A 216 12.18 5.28 6.98
CA ARG A 216 11.39 5.49 5.75
C ARG A 216 10.50 4.29 5.42
N LEU A 217 10.58 3.22 6.18
CA LEU A 217 9.74 2.03 6.02
C LEU A 217 8.68 2.01 7.12
N MET A 218 7.44 1.70 6.76
CA MET A 218 6.31 1.55 7.66
C MET A 218 5.74 0.14 7.58
N PHE A 219 5.33 -0.43 8.70
CA PHE A 219 4.58 -1.67 8.69
C PHE A 219 3.19 -1.42 8.10
N GLY A 220 2.80 -2.25 7.15
CA GLY A 220 1.47 -2.29 6.54
C GLY A 220 1.00 -3.72 6.35
N THR A 221 -0.31 -3.93 6.29
CA THR A 221 -0.93 -5.26 6.19
C THR A 221 -1.54 -5.55 4.84
N ASP A 222 -2.04 -4.53 4.13
CA ASP A 222 -2.86 -4.69 2.92
C ASP A 222 -4.11 -5.54 3.17
N TRP A 223 -4.86 -5.20 4.23
CA TRP A 223 -6.15 -5.85 4.50
C TRP A 223 -7.15 -5.59 3.34
N PRO A 224 -7.86 -6.61 2.82
CA PRO A 224 -7.95 -7.98 3.30
C PRO A 224 -6.93 -8.96 2.69
N VAL A 225 -6.00 -8.53 1.83
CA VAL A 225 -5.01 -9.40 1.16
C VAL A 225 -4.18 -10.21 2.16
N CYS A 226 -3.80 -9.59 3.29
CA CYS A 226 -3.01 -10.27 4.33
C CYS A 226 -3.72 -11.48 4.95
N ALA A 227 -5.04 -11.55 4.87
CA ALA A 227 -5.86 -12.66 5.39
C ALA A 227 -6.02 -13.83 4.42
N VAL A 228 -5.58 -13.69 3.18
CA VAL A 228 -5.63 -14.76 2.19
C VAL A 228 -4.48 -15.74 2.40
N ARG A 229 -4.75 -17.06 2.24
CA ARG A 229 -3.71 -18.08 2.26
C ARG A 229 -3.02 -18.15 0.91
N GLY A 230 -1.71 -17.99 0.92
CA GLY A 230 -0.91 -17.99 -0.30
C GLY A 230 0.39 -17.21 -0.15
N ARG A 231 1.00 -16.96 -1.27
CA ARG A 231 2.27 -16.22 -1.35
C ARG A 231 2.43 -15.57 -2.71
N CYS A 232 2.99 -14.37 -2.75
CA CYS A 232 3.54 -13.81 -3.99
C CYS A 232 4.95 -14.34 -4.23
N VAL A 233 5.25 -14.75 -5.46
CA VAL A 233 6.57 -15.25 -5.86
C VAL A 233 7.03 -14.57 -7.14
N SER A 234 8.31 -14.24 -7.22
CA SER A 234 8.93 -13.75 -8.46
C SER A 234 9.10 -14.87 -9.47
N VAL A 235 8.70 -14.62 -10.71
CA VAL A 235 8.90 -15.56 -11.83
C VAL A 235 9.39 -14.76 -13.04
N GLY A 236 10.62 -15.01 -13.47
CA GLY A 236 11.24 -14.26 -14.56
C GLY A 236 11.36 -12.77 -14.22
N ASP A 237 10.79 -11.91 -15.06
CA ASP A 237 10.73 -10.45 -14.87
C ASP A 237 9.32 -10.00 -14.44
N GLY A 238 8.70 -10.75 -13.54
CA GLY A 238 7.37 -10.47 -13.03
C GLY A 238 7.10 -11.22 -11.73
N PHE A 239 5.86 -11.29 -11.35
CA PHE A 239 5.43 -12.02 -10.15
C PHE A 239 4.13 -12.78 -10.41
N PHE A 240 3.88 -13.77 -9.55
CA PHE A 240 2.68 -14.59 -9.57
C PHE A 240 2.14 -14.77 -8.14
N TRP A 241 0.83 -14.64 -7.98
CA TRP A 241 0.15 -14.93 -6.72
C TRP A 241 -0.26 -16.40 -6.67
N MET A 242 0.41 -17.16 -5.81
CA MET A 242 0.06 -18.55 -5.53
C MET A 242 -0.91 -18.59 -4.35
N TYR A 243 -2.21 -18.61 -4.65
CA TYR A 243 -3.23 -18.75 -3.61
C TYR A 243 -3.56 -20.24 -3.38
N GLU A 244 -4.00 -20.58 -2.15
CA GLU A 244 -4.35 -21.95 -1.75
C GLU A 244 -5.35 -22.60 -2.70
N HIS A 245 -6.29 -21.81 -3.23
CA HIS A 245 -7.36 -22.29 -4.12
C HIS A 245 -6.98 -22.26 -5.62
N THR A 246 -5.87 -21.59 -6.01
CA THR A 246 -5.42 -21.49 -7.41
C THR A 246 -4.18 -22.30 -7.72
N ALA A 247 -3.39 -22.69 -6.71
CA ALA A 247 -2.17 -23.46 -6.87
C ALA A 247 -2.35 -24.86 -6.27
N ASP A 248 -1.81 -25.88 -6.96
CA ASP A 248 -1.83 -27.26 -6.48
C ASP A 248 -0.77 -27.49 -5.39
N PHE A 249 -1.15 -27.27 -4.15
CA PHE A 249 -0.34 -27.62 -2.99
C PHE A 249 -0.50 -29.07 -2.54
N ALA A 250 -1.51 -29.79 -3.06
CA ALA A 250 -1.78 -31.18 -2.66
C ALA A 250 -0.65 -32.13 -3.11
N GLY A 251 0.02 -31.81 -4.22
CA GLY A 251 1.17 -32.55 -4.72
C GLY A 251 2.44 -32.42 -3.86
N SER A 252 2.47 -31.50 -2.87
CA SER A 252 3.63 -31.30 -2.00
C SER A 252 3.35 -31.74 -0.56
N GLN A 253 4.10 -32.71 -0.05
CA GLN A 253 4.03 -33.09 1.35
C GLN A 253 4.72 -32.06 2.30
N PHE A 254 5.54 -31.15 1.78
CA PHE A 254 6.33 -30.19 2.57
C PHE A 254 5.78 -28.76 2.48
N CYS A 255 4.94 -28.45 1.51
CA CYS A 255 4.41 -27.11 1.31
C CYS A 255 2.97 -27.00 1.83
N ARG A 256 2.74 -26.03 2.70
CA ARG A 256 1.40 -25.65 3.15
C ARG A 256 1.32 -24.12 3.10
N PRO A 257 0.36 -23.55 2.38
CA PRO A 257 0.22 -22.10 2.32
C PRO A 257 -0.20 -21.54 3.69
N THR A 258 0.48 -20.50 4.13
CA THR A 258 0.06 -19.70 5.30
C THR A 258 -0.60 -18.40 4.83
N LEU A 259 -0.94 -17.51 5.76
CA LEU A 259 -1.50 -16.20 5.41
C LEU A 259 -0.43 -15.32 4.76
N ILE A 260 -0.80 -14.54 3.75
CA ILE A 260 0.10 -13.57 3.11
C ILE A 260 0.66 -12.59 4.15
N GLY A 261 -0.11 -12.19 5.16
CA GLY A 261 0.39 -11.37 6.25
C GLY A 261 1.54 -12.00 7.04
N ILE A 262 1.47 -13.33 7.27
CA ILE A 262 2.57 -14.08 7.92
C ILE A 262 3.78 -14.16 6.99
N GLU A 263 3.59 -14.43 5.69
CA GLU A 263 4.69 -14.42 4.71
C GLU A 263 5.38 -13.04 4.66
N SER A 264 4.60 -11.95 4.73
CA SER A 264 5.13 -10.59 4.78
C SER A 264 5.94 -10.33 6.06
N LEU A 265 5.46 -10.77 7.22
CA LEU A 265 6.24 -10.68 8.47
C LEU A 265 7.54 -11.51 8.42
N LEU A 266 7.50 -12.68 7.81
CA LEU A 266 8.72 -13.51 7.62
C LEU A 266 9.72 -12.82 6.70
N ALA A 267 9.25 -12.19 5.60
CA ALA A 267 10.08 -11.40 4.71
C ALA A 267 10.70 -10.20 5.41
N LEU A 268 9.92 -9.45 6.21
CA LEU A 268 10.42 -8.33 7.02
C LEU A 268 11.45 -8.80 8.05
N ARG A 269 11.19 -9.90 8.77
CA ARG A 269 12.13 -10.50 9.72
C ARG A 269 13.45 -10.90 9.05
N GLN A 270 13.40 -11.46 7.85
CA GLN A 270 14.60 -11.80 7.10
C GLN A 270 15.36 -10.54 6.68
N ALA A 271 14.68 -9.56 6.10
CA ALA A 271 15.27 -8.29 5.68
C ALA A 271 15.93 -7.55 6.85
N SER A 272 15.23 -7.47 8.01
CA SER A 272 15.76 -6.81 9.20
C SER A 272 17.06 -7.48 9.71
N ARG A 273 17.11 -8.81 9.71
CA ARG A 273 18.32 -9.56 10.10
C ARG A 273 19.45 -9.35 9.10
N SER A 274 19.16 -9.41 7.79
CA SER A 274 20.17 -9.18 6.73
C SER A 274 20.75 -7.77 6.77
N CYS A 275 19.95 -6.79 7.22
CA CYS A 275 20.37 -5.40 7.36
C CYS A 275 20.92 -5.07 8.76
N GLY A 276 20.85 -6.01 9.72
CA GLY A 276 21.36 -5.84 11.08
C GLY A 276 20.58 -4.84 11.92
N LEU A 277 19.24 -4.73 11.71
CA LEU A 277 18.40 -3.80 12.45
C LEU A 277 18.36 -4.17 13.94
N THR A 278 18.44 -3.13 14.77
CA THR A 278 18.21 -3.20 16.22
C THR A 278 16.71 -3.23 16.55
N ASP A 279 16.35 -3.61 17.76
CA ASP A 279 14.96 -3.56 18.24
C ASP A 279 14.37 -2.15 18.16
N GLY A 280 15.16 -1.10 18.45
CA GLY A 280 14.73 0.28 18.32
C GLY A 280 14.44 0.70 16.86
N GLU A 281 15.19 0.18 15.91
CA GLU A 281 14.95 0.41 14.47
C GLU A 281 13.73 -0.38 14.00
N MET A 282 13.48 -1.57 14.54
CA MET A 282 12.23 -2.30 14.28
C MET A 282 11.02 -1.55 14.84
N GLU A 283 11.13 -0.92 16.00
CA GLU A 283 10.08 -0.06 16.54
C GLU A 283 9.77 1.14 15.62
N GLN A 284 10.80 1.71 14.97
CA GLN A 284 10.59 2.74 13.93
C GLN A 284 9.71 2.20 12.81
N VAL A 285 10.01 0.99 12.28
CA VAL A 285 9.22 0.38 11.19
C VAL A 285 7.78 0.12 11.62
N PHE A 286 7.56 -0.44 12.81
CA PHE A 286 6.22 -0.83 13.26
C PHE A 286 5.35 0.34 13.73
N ARG A 287 5.96 1.44 14.20
CA ARG A 287 5.19 2.52 14.83
C ARG A 287 5.68 3.94 14.55
N GLU A 288 6.96 4.23 14.84
CA GLU A 288 7.39 5.62 14.96
C GLU A 288 7.44 6.35 13.61
N THR A 289 7.78 5.64 12.53
CA THR A 289 7.76 6.23 11.17
C THR A 289 6.35 6.65 10.79
N ALA A 290 5.35 5.78 10.97
CA ALA A 290 3.96 6.11 10.66
C ALA A 290 3.44 7.28 11.51
N ARG A 291 3.74 7.29 12.82
CA ARG A 291 3.37 8.40 13.71
C ARG A 291 3.93 9.73 13.25
N ARG A 292 5.20 9.78 12.86
CA ARG A 292 5.84 11.00 12.37
C ARG A 292 5.29 11.47 11.03
N VAL A 293 4.96 10.54 10.13
CA VAL A 293 4.49 10.85 8.78
C VAL A 293 3.04 11.32 8.79
N LEU A 294 2.21 10.78 9.70
CA LEU A 294 0.76 11.00 9.71
C LEU A 294 0.26 11.96 10.82
N ALA A 295 1.14 12.36 11.74
CA ALA A 295 0.80 13.28 12.82
C ALA A 295 0.63 14.78 12.35
#